data_849677694ec9aa8353965544b156cb61
#
_entry.id   849677694ec9aa8353965544b156cb61
#
_cell.length_a   1.000
_cell.length_b   1.000
_cell.length_c   1.000
_cell.angle_alpha   90.00
_cell.angle_beta   90.00
_cell.angle_gamma   90.00
#
_symmetry.space_group_name_H-M   'P 1'
#
loop_
_entity.id
_entity.type
_entity.pdbx_description
1 polymer ?
#
loop_
_entity_poly.entity_id
_entity_poly.type
_entity_poly.pdbx_seq_one_letter_code
_entity_poly.pdbx_strand_id
1 'polypeptide(L)'
;LDTVKPNKGYTRDPFQPEIENGKLYGLGSNDAGGALVTLLGTFLHFFNEKDLPFNLVFAASAEEEISGKNGMEFLFPRLPKIDFAIVGEPTLLDIAIAEKGLMVIDCKSIGKSAHAARNEGVNAIYEAIKDINWFSNYIFPKKSDTTGSVNMSVTVIKSGSQHNVVPSECDFVVDVRVTINIPIRKF
;
A
#
# COMPACT_ATOMS: atom_id res chain seq x y z
N LEU A 1 12.29 -6.61 8.45
CA LEU A 1 11.23 -5.66 8.79
C LEU A 1 11.56 -4.31 8.20
N ASP A 2 10.64 -3.66 7.57
CA ASP A 2 10.75 -2.33 7.00
C ASP A 2 9.61 -1.44 7.49
N THR A 3 9.63 -0.19 7.11
CA THR A 3 8.63 0.81 7.47
C THR A 3 8.45 1.79 6.32
N VAL A 4 7.31 2.46 6.27
CA VAL A 4 7.13 3.62 5.40
C VAL A 4 8.16 4.72 5.71
N LYS A 5 8.41 5.61 4.76
CA LYS A 5 9.28 6.78 5.00
C LYS A 5 8.59 7.78 5.92
N PRO A 6 9.35 8.48 6.79
CA PRO A 6 8.79 9.57 7.60
C PRO A 6 8.17 10.65 6.72
N ASN A 7 7.05 11.21 7.16
CA ASN A 7 6.40 12.32 6.48
C ASN A 7 6.52 13.64 7.28
N LYS A 8 6.20 14.75 6.64
CA LYS A 8 6.29 16.10 7.25
C LYS A 8 5.29 16.36 8.38
N GLY A 9 4.32 15.48 8.58
CA GLY A 9 3.30 15.63 9.64
C GLY A 9 3.72 15.04 10.98
N TYR A 10 4.88 14.41 11.10
CA TYR A 10 5.36 13.91 12.38
C TYR A 10 5.70 15.06 13.34
N THR A 11 5.19 14.97 14.56
CA THR A 11 5.46 15.92 15.65
C THR A 11 6.57 15.46 16.59
N ARG A 12 7.03 14.20 16.43
CA ARG A 12 8.13 13.57 17.17
C ARG A 12 9.21 13.11 16.21
N ASP A 13 10.43 12.93 16.70
CA ASP A 13 11.48 12.32 15.88
C ASP A 13 11.11 10.84 15.59
N PRO A 14 10.90 10.45 14.33
CA PRO A 14 10.50 9.09 13.98
C PRO A 14 11.55 8.04 14.33
N PHE A 15 12.81 8.42 14.44
CA PHE A 15 13.95 7.52 14.71
C PHE A 15 14.38 7.50 16.18
N GLN A 16 13.77 8.35 17.02
CA GLN A 16 14.03 8.37 18.45
C GLN A 16 12.84 7.76 19.20
N PRO A 17 12.94 6.54 19.73
CA PRO A 17 11.83 5.92 20.45
C PRO A 17 11.57 6.63 21.78
N GLU A 18 10.30 6.94 22.03
CA GLU A 18 9.85 7.59 23.25
C GLU A 18 8.72 6.80 23.89
N ILE A 19 8.73 6.71 25.23
CA ILE A 19 7.63 6.13 25.99
C ILE A 19 6.95 7.24 26.79
N GLU A 20 5.68 7.46 26.52
CA GLU A 20 4.86 8.44 27.22
C GLU A 20 3.47 7.87 27.52
N ASN A 21 3.02 7.98 28.77
CA ASN A 21 1.70 7.50 29.21
C ASN A 21 1.42 6.02 28.82
N GLY A 22 2.45 5.16 28.92
CA GLY A 22 2.33 3.73 28.58
C GLY A 22 2.26 3.43 27.09
N LYS A 23 2.53 4.40 26.21
CA LYS A 23 2.58 4.25 24.76
C LYS A 23 4.02 4.40 24.26
N LEU A 24 4.43 3.50 23.39
CA LEU A 24 5.70 3.59 22.66
C LEU A 24 5.49 4.32 21.33
N TYR A 25 6.19 5.44 21.16
CA TYR A 25 6.22 6.21 19.93
C TYR A 25 7.51 5.95 19.16
N GLY A 26 7.42 5.86 17.84
CA GLY A 26 8.54 5.63 16.94
C GLY A 26 8.04 5.09 15.62
N LEU A 27 8.79 5.33 14.53
CA LEU A 27 8.45 4.82 13.22
C LEU A 27 8.44 3.28 13.24
N GLY A 28 7.35 2.67 12.76
CA GLY A 28 7.18 1.21 12.76
C GLY A 28 6.85 0.60 14.13
N SER A 29 6.63 1.39 15.20
CA SER A 29 6.28 0.85 16.51
C SER A 29 4.91 0.14 16.51
N ASN A 30 3.97 0.62 15.72
CA ASN A 30 2.64 0.03 15.54
C ASN A 30 2.58 -0.83 14.28
N ASP A 31 3.07 -0.33 13.15
CA ASP A 31 3.06 -0.98 11.85
C ASP A 31 4.51 -1.38 11.45
N ALA A 32 4.90 -2.65 11.58
CA ALA A 32 4.16 -3.70 12.31
C ALA A 32 5.00 -4.23 13.48
N GLY A 33 5.80 -3.35 14.14
CA GLY A 33 6.71 -3.73 15.24
C GLY A 33 6.00 -4.34 16.43
N GLY A 34 4.84 -3.79 16.82
CA GLY A 34 4.04 -4.33 17.92
C GLY A 34 3.56 -5.76 17.63
N ALA A 35 3.04 -6.00 16.45
CA ALA A 35 2.59 -7.32 16.03
C ALA A 35 3.75 -8.32 15.90
N LEU A 36 4.89 -7.89 15.34
CA LEU A 36 6.08 -8.72 15.23
C LEU A 36 6.58 -9.21 16.60
N VAL A 37 6.74 -8.29 17.56
CA VAL A 37 7.22 -8.62 18.91
C VAL A 37 6.23 -9.53 19.64
N THR A 38 4.93 -9.33 19.45
CA THR A 38 3.88 -10.18 20.03
C THR A 38 3.94 -11.59 19.47
N LEU A 39 4.07 -11.75 18.15
CA LEU A 39 4.22 -13.06 17.51
C LEU A 39 5.51 -13.75 17.93
N LEU A 40 6.62 -13.03 18.02
CA LEU A 40 7.88 -13.57 18.53
C LEU A 40 7.73 -14.04 19.98
N GLY A 41 7.11 -13.24 20.84
CA GLY A 41 6.85 -13.59 22.23
C GLY A 41 5.98 -14.86 22.35
N THR A 42 4.95 -14.97 21.52
CA THR A 42 4.11 -16.17 21.44
C THR A 42 4.93 -17.38 20.99
N PHE A 43 5.74 -17.23 19.93
CA PHE A 43 6.61 -18.31 19.47
C PHE A 43 7.57 -18.80 20.58
N LEU A 44 8.23 -17.87 21.28
CA LEU A 44 9.14 -18.20 22.37
C LEU A 44 8.45 -18.87 23.57
N HIS A 45 7.20 -18.47 23.86
CA HIS A 45 6.40 -19.11 24.91
C HIS A 45 6.17 -20.60 24.64
N PHE A 46 5.85 -20.95 23.41
CA PHE A 46 5.59 -22.35 23.01
C PHE A 46 6.83 -23.10 22.52
N PHE A 47 7.99 -22.47 22.44
CA PHE A 47 9.20 -23.05 21.83
C PHE A 47 9.67 -24.35 22.49
N ASN A 48 9.51 -24.47 23.80
CA ASN A 48 9.92 -25.65 24.56
C ASN A 48 8.80 -26.66 24.81
N GLU A 49 7.59 -26.38 24.34
CA GLU A 49 6.45 -27.31 24.49
C GLU A 49 6.63 -28.52 23.57
N LYS A 50 6.63 -29.72 24.16
CA LYS A 50 6.91 -30.97 23.43
C LYS A 50 5.67 -31.62 22.82
N ASP A 51 4.50 -31.32 23.37
CA ASP A 51 3.24 -32.01 23.05
C ASP A 51 2.30 -31.14 22.18
N LEU A 52 2.85 -30.20 21.42
CA LEU A 52 2.06 -29.43 20.47
C LEU A 52 1.59 -30.34 19.30
N PRO A 53 0.30 -30.28 18.93
CA PRO A 53 -0.24 -31.10 17.83
C PRO A 53 0.18 -30.56 16.43
N PHE A 54 0.99 -29.51 16.36
CA PHE A 54 1.46 -28.85 15.16
C PHE A 54 2.88 -28.29 15.35
N ASN A 55 3.57 -28.04 14.26
CA ASN A 55 4.85 -27.37 14.26
C ASN A 55 4.65 -25.84 14.17
N LEU A 56 5.39 -25.09 14.96
CA LEU A 56 5.42 -23.62 14.89
C LEU A 56 6.59 -23.16 14.04
N VAL A 57 6.32 -22.23 13.16
CA VAL A 57 7.34 -21.52 12.36
C VAL A 57 7.15 -20.03 12.58
N PHE A 58 8.16 -19.35 13.08
CA PHE A 58 8.21 -17.90 13.12
C PHE A 58 8.97 -17.39 11.90
N ALA A 59 8.35 -16.52 11.11
CA ALA A 59 8.95 -15.93 9.93
C ALA A 59 8.84 -14.40 9.99
N ALA A 60 9.98 -13.72 9.88
CA ALA A 60 10.04 -12.26 9.79
C ALA A 60 10.58 -11.89 8.41
N SER A 61 9.76 -11.30 7.56
CA SER A 61 10.15 -10.84 6.23
C SER A 61 10.54 -9.36 6.22
N ALA A 62 11.21 -8.94 5.17
CA ALA A 62 11.48 -7.55 4.84
C ALA A 62 10.67 -7.14 3.60
N GLU A 63 10.79 -5.87 3.20
CA GLU A 63 10.21 -5.32 1.96
C GLU A 63 8.68 -5.52 1.83
N GLU A 64 7.94 -5.53 2.95
CA GLU A 64 6.48 -5.63 2.93
C GLU A 64 5.87 -4.37 2.31
N GLU A 65 6.31 -3.19 2.76
CA GLU A 65 5.80 -1.85 2.40
C GLU A 65 5.92 -1.51 0.89
N ILE A 66 6.80 -2.21 0.20
CA ILE A 66 7.05 -2.02 -1.23
C ILE A 66 6.71 -3.26 -2.07
N SER A 67 6.15 -4.31 -1.46
CA SER A 67 5.92 -5.62 -2.09
C SER A 67 7.17 -6.13 -2.81
N GLY A 68 8.32 -6.03 -2.14
CA GLY A 68 9.63 -6.26 -2.72
C GLY A 68 9.96 -7.74 -2.92
N LYS A 69 10.81 -8.03 -3.89
CA LYS A 69 11.21 -9.40 -4.25
C LYS A 69 12.01 -10.13 -3.16
N ASN A 70 12.66 -9.38 -2.27
CA ASN A 70 13.41 -9.95 -1.14
C ASN A 70 12.55 -10.12 0.13
N GLY A 71 11.27 -9.82 0.06
CA GLY A 71 10.29 -10.02 1.11
C GLY A 71 9.70 -11.43 1.10
N MET A 72 8.38 -11.52 1.15
CA MET A 72 7.67 -12.81 1.21
C MET A 72 7.84 -13.63 -0.07
N GLU A 73 8.00 -13.02 -1.24
CA GLU A 73 8.29 -13.72 -2.50
C GLU A 73 9.57 -14.56 -2.41
N PHE A 74 10.60 -14.02 -1.75
CA PHE A 74 11.86 -14.73 -1.50
C PHE A 74 11.74 -15.77 -0.39
N LEU A 75 11.02 -15.45 0.69
CA LEU A 75 10.96 -16.27 1.90
C LEU A 75 10.03 -17.47 1.72
N PHE A 76 8.83 -17.29 1.16
CA PHE A 76 7.78 -18.28 1.11
C PHE A 76 8.21 -19.63 0.50
N PRO A 77 8.96 -19.69 -0.62
CA PRO A 77 9.42 -20.95 -1.19
C PRO A 77 10.45 -21.72 -0.32
N ARG A 78 10.97 -21.08 0.72
CA ARG A 78 11.96 -21.65 1.66
C ARG A 78 11.34 -22.13 2.95
N LEU A 79 10.08 -21.82 3.17
CA LEU A 79 9.32 -22.29 4.32
C LEU A 79 8.87 -23.74 4.09
N PRO A 80 8.66 -24.53 5.15
CA PRO A 80 8.01 -25.82 5.04
C PRO A 80 6.58 -25.65 4.54
N LYS A 81 5.90 -26.75 4.22
CA LYS A 81 4.46 -26.70 3.92
C LYS A 81 3.71 -26.07 5.08
N ILE A 82 2.95 -25.02 4.79
CA ILE A 82 2.14 -24.28 5.76
C ILE A 82 0.67 -24.69 5.58
N ASP A 83 0.05 -25.11 6.66
CA ASP A 83 -1.39 -25.42 6.67
C ASP A 83 -2.23 -24.23 7.15
N PHE A 84 -1.64 -23.35 8.00
CA PHE A 84 -2.28 -22.17 8.54
C PHE A 84 -1.24 -21.09 8.86
N ALA A 85 -1.56 -19.83 8.63
CA ALA A 85 -0.67 -18.70 8.95
C ALA A 85 -1.42 -17.61 9.72
N ILE A 86 -0.73 -17.00 10.68
CA ILE A 86 -1.15 -15.77 11.35
C ILE A 86 -0.22 -14.67 10.87
N VAL A 87 -0.77 -13.64 10.26
CA VAL A 87 -0.04 -12.46 9.80
C VAL A 87 -0.26 -11.33 10.78
N GLY A 88 0.82 -10.74 11.26
CA GLY A 88 0.77 -9.69 12.27
C GLY A 88 0.71 -8.31 11.65
N GLU A 89 -0.47 -7.70 11.72
CA GLU A 89 -0.78 -6.36 11.22
C GLU A 89 -1.55 -5.54 12.27
N PRO A 90 -1.57 -4.19 12.19
CA PRO A 90 -2.30 -3.34 13.14
C PRO A 90 -3.81 -3.34 12.87
N THR A 91 -4.51 -4.40 13.29
CA THR A 91 -5.94 -4.62 13.06
C THR A 91 -6.83 -4.20 14.24
N LEU A 92 -6.35 -3.41 15.19
CA LEU A 92 -7.04 -3.06 16.45
C LEU A 92 -7.42 -4.28 17.31
N LEU A 93 -6.64 -5.36 17.24
CA LEU A 93 -6.86 -6.67 17.88
C LEU A 93 -8.05 -7.46 17.29
N ASP A 94 -8.64 -7.02 16.20
CA ASP A 94 -9.64 -7.77 15.46
C ASP A 94 -8.98 -8.75 14.47
N ILE A 95 -9.69 -9.79 14.11
CA ILE A 95 -9.23 -10.76 13.11
C ILE A 95 -9.67 -10.27 11.73
N ALA A 96 -8.72 -9.86 10.89
CA ALA A 96 -8.97 -9.60 9.49
C ALA A 96 -9.06 -10.93 8.73
N ILE A 97 -10.19 -11.18 8.08
CA ILE A 97 -10.48 -12.43 7.34
C ILE A 97 -10.39 -12.26 5.83
N ALA A 98 -10.36 -11.04 5.36
CA ALA A 98 -10.22 -10.69 3.95
C ALA A 98 -9.76 -9.23 3.81
N GLU A 99 -9.04 -8.95 2.75
CA GLU A 99 -8.65 -7.59 2.36
C GLU A 99 -8.81 -7.38 0.86
N LYS A 100 -8.77 -6.11 0.45
CA LYS A 100 -8.79 -5.74 -0.97
C LYS A 100 -7.43 -5.97 -1.60
N GLY A 101 -7.41 -6.50 -2.82
CA GLY A 101 -6.19 -6.53 -3.63
C GLY A 101 -5.77 -5.11 -4.02
N LEU A 102 -4.48 -4.95 -4.27
CA LEU A 102 -3.88 -3.70 -4.75
C LEU A 102 -3.51 -3.82 -6.23
N MET A 103 -3.85 -2.77 -6.99
CA MET A 103 -3.30 -2.53 -8.33
C MET A 103 -2.90 -1.07 -8.44
N VAL A 104 -1.70 -0.81 -8.92
CA VAL A 104 -1.22 0.55 -9.19
C VAL A 104 -1.19 0.76 -10.70
N ILE A 105 -1.79 1.85 -11.16
CA ILE A 105 -1.83 2.20 -12.58
C ILE A 105 -1.04 3.48 -12.79
N ASP A 106 0.04 3.39 -13.55
CA ASP A 106 0.78 4.55 -14.05
C ASP A 106 0.11 5.05 -15.34
N CYS A 107 -0.34 6.29 -15.31
CA CYS A 107 -1.07 6.92 -16.40
C CYS A 107 -0.29 8.10 -16.97
N LYS A 108 -0.43 8.31 -18.27
CA LYS A 108 0.16 9.46 -18.97
C LYS A 108 -0.87 10.05 -19.95
N SER A 109 -1.26 11.29 -19.72
CA SER A 109 -2.06 12.06 -20.68
C SER A 109 -1.13 12.83 -21.61
N ILE A 110 -1.41 12.76 -22.91
CA ILE A 110 -0.60 13.33 -23.95
C ILE A 110 -1.27 14.59 -24.50
N GLY A 111 -0.50 15.64 -24.64
CA GLY A 111 -0.90 16.90 -25.28
C GLY A 111 0.06 17.33 -26.40
N LYS A 112 0.09 18.63 -26.66
CA LYS A 112 0.98 19.27 -27.64
C LYS A 112 1.53 20.56 -27.06
N SER A 113 2.86 20.67 -26.92
CA SER A 113 3.50 21.88 -26.36
C SER A 113 3.28 23.09 -27.25
N ALA A 114 3.08 24.25 -26.61
CA ALA A 114 2.98 25.55 -27.25
C ALA A 114 3.31 26.67 -26.22
N HIS A 115 3.46 27.89 -26.69
CA HIS A 115 3.58 29.06 -25.82
C HIS A 115 2.21 29.39 -25.19
N ALA A 116 2.13 29.53 -23.86
CA ALA A 116 0.87 29.70 -23.13
C ALA A 116 0.05 30.96 -23.52
N ALA A 117 0.72 32.01 -24.03
CA ALA A 117 0.05 33.22 -24.52
C ALA A 117 -0.60 33.07 -25.91
N ARG A 118 -0.46 31.89 -26.56
CA ARG A 118 -1.05 31.61 -27.86
C ARG A 118 -2.13 30.54 -27.68
N ASN A 119 -3.25 30.68 -28.41
CA ASN A 119 -4.31 29.66 -28.41
C ASN A 119 -3.91 28.46 -29.32
N GLU A 120 -2.71 27.96 -29.11
CA GLU A 120 -2.09 26.84 -29.84
C GLU A 120 -1.76 25.69 -28.87
N GLY A 121 -1.62 24.50 -29.41
CA GLY A 121 -1.25 23.32 -28.61
C GLY A 121 -2.45 22.62 -27.95
N VAL A 122 -2.16 21.58 -27.18
CA VAL A 122 -3.12 20.82 -26.37
C VAL A 122 -2.50 20.65 -24.98
N ASN A 123 -3.18 21.16 -23.96
CA ASN A 123 -2.67 21.12 -22.61
C ASN A 123 -2.88 19.74 -21.98
N ALA A 124 -1.80 19.00 -21.76
CA ALA A 124 -1.84 17.66 -21.17
C ALA A 124 -2.44 17.64 -19.75
N ILE A 125 -2.34 18.74 -18.98
CA ILE A 125 -3.00 18.85 -17.68
C ILE A 125 -4.52 18.82 -17.85
N TYR A 126 -5.06 19.51 -18.83
CA TYR A 126 -6.51 19.52 -19.06
C TYR A 126 -7.03 18.17 -19.57
N GLU A 127 -6.22 17.44 -20.34
CA GLU A 127 -6.55 16.06 -20.70
C GLU A 127 -6.52 15.14 -19.48
N ALA A 128 -5.46 15.24 -18.63
CA ALA A 128 -5.37 14.48 -17.40
C ALA A 128 -6.55 14.75 -16.44
N ILE A 129 -7.04 16.00 -16.36
CA ILE A 129 -8.22 16.33 -15.53
C ILE A 129 -9.47 15.55 -16.00
N LYS A 130 -9.64 15.33 -17.29
CA LYS A 130 -10.76 14.52 -17.82
C LYS A 130 -10.63 13.06 -17.37
N ASP A 131 -9.43 12.50 -17.51
CA ASP A 131 -9.13 11.14 -17.11
C ASP A 131 -9.29 10.96 -15.58
N ILE A 132 -8.76 11.89 -14.79
CA ILE A 132 -8.87 11.90 -13.32
C ILE A 132 -10.33 11.99 -12.87
N ASN A 133 -11.13 12.84 -13.54
CA ASN A 133 -12.57 12.92 -13.27
C ASN A 133 -13.28 11.59 -13.56
N TRP A 134 -12.86 10.87 -14.59
CA TRP A 134 -13.39 9.54 -14.85
C TRP A 134 -13.03 8.57 -13.70
N PHE A 135 -11.76 8.47 -13.31
CA PHE A 135 -11.32 7.61 -12.20
C PHE A 135 -12.04 7.92 -10.89
N SER A 136 -12.26 9.20 -10.57
CA SER A 136 -12.89 9.61 -9.31
C SER A 136 -14.41 9.39 -9.28
N ASN A 137 -15.07 9.31 -10.44
CA ASN A 137 -16.53 9.19 -10.52
C ASN A 137 -17.01 7.81 -11.00
N TYR A 138 -16.13 6.96 -11.53
CA TYR A 138 -16.53 5.66 -12.00
C TYR A 138 -16.93 4.74 -10.87
N ILE A 139 -18.11 4.16 -10.96
CA ILE A 139 -18.66 3.22 -9.96
C ILE A 139 -18.72 1.83 -10.59
N PHE A 140 -17.98 0.90 -10.00
CA PHE A 140 -18.04 -0.49 -10.43
C PHE A 140 -19.39 -1.11 -10.08
N PRO A 141 -20.05 -1.81 -11.05
CA PRO A 141 -21.39 -2.35 -10.85
C PRO A 141 -21.44 -3.51 -9.86
N LYS A 142 -20.29 -4.12 -9.56
CA LYS A 142 -20.17 -5.24 -8.64
C LYS A 142 -19.47 -4.80 -7.36
N LYS A 143 -19.94 -5.28 -6.23
CA LYS A 143 -19.29 -5.17 -4.92
C LYS A 143 -19.19 -6.55 -4.28
N SER A 144 -18.24 -6.72 -3.38
CA SER A 144 -18.15 -7.89 -2.52
C SER A 144 -18.94 -7.66 -1.23
N ASP A 145 -19.61 -8.68 -0.73
CA ASP A 145 -20.29 -8.61 0.57
C ASP A 145 -19.27 -8.51 1.72
N THR A 146 -18.06 -9.01 1.53
CA THR A 146 -16.99 -9.01 2.54
C THR A 146 -16.14 -7.74 2.46
N THR A 147 -15.63 -7.37 1.27
CA THR A 147 -14.67 -6.28 1.09
C THR A 147 -15.26 -5.01 0.47
N GLY A 148 -16.56 -5.02 0.15
CA GLY A 148 -17.27 -3.86 -0.40
C GLY A 148 -16.95 -3.57 -1.86
N SER A 149 -17.00 -2.30 -2.25
CA SER A 149 -16.77 -1.83 -3.61
C SER A 149 -15.28 -1.68 -3.94
N VAL A 150 -14.93 -1.73 -5.24
CA VAL A 150 -13.64 -1.26 -5.73
C VAL A 150 -13.51 0.23 -5.46
N ASN A 151 -12.35 0.65 -5.00
CA ASN A 151 -12.01 2.07 -4.82
C ASN A 151 -10.85 2.42 -5.74
N MET A 152 -10.94 3.58 -6.38
CA MET A 152 -9.85 4.17 -7.15
C MET A 152 -9.51 5.54 -6.58
N SER A 153 -8.23 5.84 -6.43
CA SER A 153 -7.75 7.12 -5.92
C SER A 153 -6.53 7.57 -6.70
N VAL A 154 -6.58 8.77 -7.27
CA VAL A 154 -5.39 9.38 -7.87
C VAL A 154 -4.53 9.92 -6.76
N THR A 155 -3.32 9.40 -6.62
CA THR A 155 -2.42 9.67 -5.48
C THR A 155 -1.21 10.52 -5.85
N VAL A 156 -0.85 10.58 -7.14
CA VAL A 156 0.27 11.37 -7.66
C VAL A 156 -0.16 12.04 -8.96
N ILE A 157 0.24 13.29 -9.16
CA ILE A 157 0.14 14.01 -10.44
C ILE A 157 1.39 14.86 -10.64
N LYS A 158 1.95 14.83 -11.85
CA LYS A 158 3.13 15.63 -12.22
C LYS A 158 3.01 16.12 -13.66
N SER A 159 3.19 17.41 -13.88
CA SER A 159 3.21 18.00 -15.22
C SER A 159 3.85 19.39 -15.20
N GLY A 160 4.30 19.82 -16.39
CA GLY A 160 4.85 21.17 -16.62
C GLY A 160 6.21 21.40 -15.94
N SER A 161 6.92 22.39 -16.45
CA SER A 161 8.22 22.83 -15.91
C SER A 161 8.37 24.35 -15.90
N GLN A 162 7.60 25.05 -16.75
CA GLN A 162 7.67 26.52 -16.91
C GLN A 162 6.27 27.10 -17.03
N HIS A 163 6.03 28.27 -16.43
CA HIS A 163 4.71 28.92 -16.38
C HIS A 163 4.18 29.39 -17.76
N ASN A 164 5.06 29.61 -18.71
CA ASN A 164 4.75 30.12 -20.05
C ASN A 164 4.72 29.05 -21.15
N VAL A 165 4.77 27.77 -20.77
CA VAL A 165 4.75 26.61 -21.70
C VAL A 165 3.54 25.74 -21.42
N VAL A 166 2.73 25.47 -22.45
CA VAL A 166 1.67 24.46 -22.41
C VAL A 166 2.34 23.08 -22.35
N PRO A 167 2.11 22.27 -21.30
CA PRO A 167 2.77 20.97 -21.16
C PRO A 167 2.22 19.96 -22.17
N SER A 168 3.13 19.15 -22.73
CA SER A 168 2.81 18.07 -23.67
C SER A 168 2.55 16.73 -23.01
N GLU A 169 2.88 16.59 -21.70
CA GLU A 169 2.68 15.36 -20.95
C GLU A 169 2.22 15.69 -19.52
N CYS A 170 1.35 14.84 -18.99
CA CYS A 170 0.95 14.83 -17.59
C CYS A 170 0.93 13.40 -17.08
N ASP A 171 1.81 13.07 -16.15
CA ASP A 171 1.86 11.78 -15.52
C ASP A 171 1.02 11.79 -14.24
N PHE A 172 0.26 10.72 -13.99
CA PHE A 172 -0.45 10.54 -12.74
C PHE A 172 -0.55 9.06 -12.37
N VAL A 173 -0.72 8.78 -11.09
CA VAL A 173 -0.77 7.42 -10.54
C VAL A 173 -2.10 7.19 -9.87
N VAL A 174 -2.72 6.04 -10.13
CA VAL A 174 -3.97 5.62 -9.53
C VAL A 174 -3.74 4.39 -8.65
N ASP A 175 -4.05 4.51 -7.36
CA ASP A 175 -4.20 3.38 -6.44
C ASP A 175 -5.59 2.78 -6.62
N VAL A 176 -5.67 1.49 -6.94
CA VAL A 176 -6.92 0.76 -7.14
C VAL A 176 -7.00 -0.37 -6.13
N ARG A 177 -8.01 -0.31 -5.24
CA ARG A 177 -8.30 -1.36 -4.27
C ARG A 177 -9.40 -2.25 -4.80
N VAL A 178 -9.00 -3.42 -5.32
CA VAL A 178 -9.91 -4.38 -5.97
C VAL A 178 -10.56 -5.32 -4.96
N THR A 179 -11.78 -5.75 -5.25
CA THR A 179 -12.52 -6.68 -4.41
C THR A 179 -12.45 -8.11 -4.95
N ILE A 180 -12.69 -9.10 -4.10
CA ILE A 180 -12.56 -10.54 -4.38
C ILE A 180 -13.38 -10.98 -5.61
N ASN A 181 -14.50 -10.33 -5.89
CA ASN A 181 -15.42 -10.73 -6.98
C ASN A 181 -15.09 -10.11 -8.34
N ILE A 182 -14.02 -9.30 -8.43
CA ILE A 182 -13.59 -8.68 -9.68
C ILE A 182 -12.13 -9.07 -9.92
N PRO A 183 -11.87 -10.06 -10.81
CA PRO A 183 -10.50 -10.46 -11.10
C PRO A 183 -9.75 -9.33 -11.83
N ILE A 184 -8.52 -9.09 -11.40
CA ILE A 184 -7.60 -8.05 -11.95
C ILE A 184 -7.46 -8.14 -13.49
N ARG A 185 -7.65 -9.33 -14.09
CA ARG A 185 -7.59 -9.54 -15.55
C ARG A 185 -8.71 -8.89 -16.36
N LYS A 186 -9.66 -8.16 -15.73
CA LYS A 186 -10.78 -7.47 -16.40
C LYS A 186 -10.67 -5.94 -16.38
N PHE A 187 -9.50 -5.41 -16.01
CA PHE A 187 -9.14 -4.00 -16.13
C PHE A 187 -8.36 -3.75 -17.43
#